data_5084585b377dd191c29bc9164c4ff1d1
#
_entry.id   5084585b377dd191c29bc9164c4ff1d1
#
_cell.length_a   1.000
_cell.length_b   1.000
_cell.length_c   1.000
_cell.angle_alpha   90.00
_cell.angle_beta   90.00
_cell.angle_gamma   90.00
#
_symmetry.space_group_name_H-M   'P 1'
#
loop_
_entity.id
_entity.type
_entity.pdbx_description
1 polymer ?
#
loop_
_entity_poly.entity_id
_entity_poly.type
_entity_poly.pdbx_seq_one_letter_code
_entity_poly.pdbx_strand_id
1 'polypeptide(L)'
;MPAKQLLKDKDKKFRLLFEENPQVMWVFDPEDQRLLEVNSAAVKLYGYEPDEFRNLTLRDVQGEEEAARFVSELNAQIRPPSSVWRHRAKDGRLLDVEVAVHEIEYGGRRAELAVLIDITGRRQLEEQLRQAQKMEAVGMLAGGVAHDFNNLLTIITGYSQLILNNISQTDPNRHSVEQIMKAGERAAALTKQLLAFSRRQVLQPKVLELNKLVTGLGAMLQRLIGEDIDLRLALKPDLGRVSADPGQMEQVLMNLVVNARDAMPKGGTLTIETANRHLDETYAGRHISVKPGSYVMLAVSDNGAGMDSATQARLFEPFFTTKGSGKGTGLGLSTVFGIVKQSGGSVEVYSEPTKGTSVKVYLPRIDQPVALETEDAAKKAPRGWETILLVEDEEMVRNLVRETLEREGYRVMDAADPIEAKKISEQYRDHIHLLITDVVMPKVSGRELAVQLTRKRPQMHVLYMSGYTDNAIVNSGVLQKEVAFLQKPFTPAALTQKVREVLEGKARSAGE
;
A
#
# COMPACT_ATOMS: atom_id res chain seq x y z
N MET A 1 10.95 -72.45 -15.54
CA MET A 1 9.77 -71.61 -15.23
C MET A 1 10.02 -70.49 -14.16
N PRO A 2 10.90 -70.62 -13.14
CA PRO A 2 11.05 -69.57 -12.11
C PRO A 2 11.76 -68.29 -12.57
N ALA A 3 12.73 -68.36 -13.48
CA ALA A 3 13.51 -67.17 -13.86
C ALA A 3 12.72 -66.11 -14.65
N LYS A 4 11.81 -66.49 -15.56
CA LYS A 4 10.93 -65.56 -16.29
C LYS A 4 9.92 -64.86 -15.39
N GLN A 5 9.46 -65.51 -14.32
CA GLN A 5 8.52 -64.93 -13.34
C GLN A 5 9.24 -63.92 -12.46
N LEU A 6 10.46 -64.22 -12.01
CA LEU A 6 11.29 -63.29 -11.22
C LEU A 6 11.71 -62.06 -12.01
N LEU A 7 12.00 -62.17 -13.29
CA LEU A 7 12.26 -61.02 -14.17
C LEU A 7 11.00 -60.13 -14.32
N LYS A 8 9.85 -60.72 -14.57
CA LYS A 8 8.55 -59.95 -14.66
C LYS A 8 8.20 -59.24 -13.35
N ASP A 9 8.46 -59.86 -12.21
CA ASP A 9 8.22 -59.22 -10.91
C ASP A 9 9.25 -58.13 -10.61
N LYS A 10 10.50 -58.23 -11.04
CA LYS A 10 11.51 -57.14 -10.94
C LYS A 10 11.12 -55.94 -11.85
N ASP A 11 10.76 -56.20 -13.09
CA ASP A 11 10.31 -55.17 -14.04
C ASP A 11 9.07 -54.45 -13.53
N LYS A 12 8.11 -55.14 -12.94
CA LYS A 12 6.91 -54.54 -12.37
C LYS A 12 7.19 -53.69 -11.15
N LYS A 13 8.14 -54.12 -10.29
CA LYS A 13 8.61 -53.34 -9.14
C LYS A 13 9.36 -52.06 -9.57
N PHE A 14 10.22 -52.16 -10.58
CA PHE A 14 10.94 -51.02 -11.12
C PHE A 14 9.98 -49.98 -11.70
N ARG A 15 9.00 -50.41 -12.49
CA ARG A 15 7.98 -49.51 -13.05
C ARG A 15 7.19 -48.77 -11.96
N LEU A 16 6.78 -49.45 -10.89
CA LEU A 16 6.05 -48.81 -9.78
C LEU A 16 6.92 -47.87 -8.99
N LEU A 17 8.18 -48.18 -8.76
CA LEU A 17 9.07 -47.38 -7.90
C LEU A 17 9.72 -46.20 -8.65
N PHE A 18 9.90 -46.30 -9.94
CA PHE A 18 10.55 -45.26 -10.74
C PHE A 18 9.53 -44.57 -11.67
N GLU A 19 8.90 -45.30 -12.61
CA GLU A 19 8.11 -44.73 -13.68
C GLU A 19 6.78 -44.10 -13.20
N GLU A 20 6.12 -44.70 -12.21
CA GLU A 20 4.86 -44.20 -11.60
C GLU A 20 5.08 -43.36 -10.33
N ASN A 21 6.36 -43.15 -9.95
CA ASN A 21 6.66 -42.32 -8.79
C ASN A 21 6.17 -40.86 -9.04
N PRO A 22 5.44 -40.25 -8.10
CA PRO A 22 5.00 -38.86 -8.24
C PRO A 22 6.16 -37.85 -8.15
N GLN A 23 7.31 -38.24 -7.55
CA GLN A 23 8.49 -37.41 -7.55
C GLN A 23 9.23 -37.48 -8.88
N VAL A 24 9.76 -36.33 -9.31
CA VAL A 24 10.57 -36.25 -10.52
C VAL A 24 11.85 -37.01 -10.31
N MET A 25 12.11 -37.97 -11.16
CA MET A 25 13.33 -38.82 -11.09
C MET A 25 13.92 -38.99 -12.49
N TRP A 26 15.24 -38.93 -12.53
CA TRP A 26 16.01 -39.34 -13.72
C TRP A 26 17.33 -39.99 -13.37
N VAL A 27 17.82 -40.77 -14.31
CA VAL A 27 19.16 -41.39 -14.25
C VAL A 27 20.01 -40.68 -15.29
N PHE A 28 21.23 -40.29 -14.92
CA PHE A 28 22.20 -39.68 -15.84
C PHE A 28 23.59 -40.27 -15.69
N ASP A 29 24.36 -40.18 -16.77
CA ASP A 29 25.77 -40.56 -16.79
C ASP A 29 26.61 -39.40 -16.23
N PRO A 30 27.42 -39.56 -15.18
CA PRO A 30 28.25 -38.50 -14.62
C PRO A 30 29.40 -38.05 -15.53
N GLU A 31 29.83 -38.88 -16.51
CA GLU A 31 30.95 -38.56 -17.38
C GLU A 31 30.54 -37.66 -18.55
N ASP A 32 29.51 -38.06 -19.31
CA ASP A 32 29.01 -37.29 -20.47
C ASP A 32 27.78 -36.40 -20.18
N GLN A 33 27.22 -36.49 -18.97
CA GLN A 33 26.08 -35.71 -18.48
C GLN A 33 24.75 -36.00 -19.21
N ARG A 34 24.65 -37.09 -19.95
CA ARG A 34 23.43 -37.49 -20.67
C ARG A 34 22.39 -38.04 -19.72
N LEU A 35 21.16 -37.71 -20.00
CA LEU A 35 19.99 -38.30 -19.35
C LEU A 35 19.73 -39.68 -19.95
N LEU A 36 19.88 -40.73 -19.13
CA LEU A 36 19.75 -42.13 -19.54
C LEU A 36 18.30 -42.60 -19.46
N GLU A 37 17.59 -42.22 -18.38
CA GLU A 37 16.20 -42.61 -18.12
C GLU A 37 15.54 -41.51 -17.34
N VAL A 38 14.22 -41.28 -17.59
CA VAL A 38 13.40 -40.31 -16.88
C VAL A 38 12.04 -40.93 -16.58
N ASN A 39 11.40 -40.53 -15.47
CA ASN A 39 10.09 -41.05 -15.13
C ASN A 39 8.96 -40.14 -15.67
N SER A 40 7.71 -40.62 -15.57
CA SER A 40 6.52 -39.90 -16.05
C SER A 40 6.34 -38.53 -15.40
N ALA A 41 6.78 -38.35 -14.15
CA ALA A 41 6.72 -37.05 -13.46
C ALA A 41 7.68 -36.02 -14.08
N ALA A 42 8.89 -36.45 -14.51
CA ALA A 42 9.86 -35.60 -15.20
C ALA A 42 9.30 -35.10 -16.54
N VAL A 43 8.70 -35.99 -17.31
CA VAL A 43 8.05 -35.67 -18.59
C VAL A 43 6.97 -34.59 -18.39
N LYS A 44 6.11 -34.75 -17.38
CA LYS A 44 5.04 -33.77 -17.06
C LYS A 44 5.56 -32.42 -16.62
N LEU A 45 6.60 -32.39 -15.78
CA LEU A 45 7.12 -31.14 -15.23
C LEU A 45 7.91 -30.32 -16.26
N TYR A 46 8.80 -31.00 -17.01
CA TYR A 46 9.68 -30.33 -17.97
C TYR A 46 9.09 -30.17 -19.35
N GLY A 47 8.06 -30.95 -19.72
CA GLY A 47 7.36 -30.85 -21.00
C GLY A 47 8.10 -31.41 -22.21
N TYR A 48 9.18 -32.15 -22.01
CA TYR A 48 9.87 -32.90 -23.08
C TYR A 48 9.25 -34.29 -23.21
N GLU A 49 9.18 -34.80 -24.43
CA GLU A 49 8.81 -36.21 -24.67
C GLU A 49 9.93 -37.17 -24.24
N PRO A 50 9.63 -38.44 -23.87
CA PRO A 50 10.64 -39.38 -23.41
C PRO A 50 11.82 -39.57 -24.37
N ASP A 51 11.56 -39.58 -25.67
CA ASP A 51 12.61 -39.70 -26.69
C ASP A 51 13.48 -38.46 -26.85
N GLU A 52 12.90 -37.28 -26.57
CA GLU A 52 13.66 -36.00 -26.53
C GLU A 52 14.61 -36.00 -25.35
N PHE A 53 14.15 -36.45 -24.17
CA PHE A 53 15.00 -36.49 -22.96
C PHE A 53 16.29 -37.32 -23.17
N ARG A 54 16.23 -38.43 -23.93
CA ARG A 54 17.42 -39.25 -24.22
C ARG A 54 18.52 -38.53 -24.99
N ASN A 55 18.13 -37.44 -25.68
CA ASN A 55 19.09 -36.62 -26.43
C ASN A 55 19.54 -35.38 -25.65
N LEU A 56 18.99 -35.14 -24.45
CA LEU A 56 19.35 -34.02 -23.58
C LEU A 56 20.51 -34.39 -22.65
N THR A 57 21.24 -33.36 -22.30
CA THR A 57 22.24 -33.39 -21.22
C THR A 57 21.79 -32.49 -20.06
N LEU A 58 22.47 -32.60 -18.91
CA LEU A 58 22.21 -31.69 -17.80
C LEU A 58 22.40 -30.22 -18.18
N ARG A 59 23.27 -29.89 -19.14
CA ARG A 59 23.51 -28.53 -19.63
C ARG A 59 22.27 -27.92 -20.32
N ASP A 60 21.51 -28.76 -21.01
CA ASP A 60 20.30 -28.31 -21.72
C ASP A 60 19.20 -27.88 -20.76
N VAL A 61 19.17 -28.50 -19.57
CA VAL A 61 18.17 -28.26 -18.54
C VAL A 61 18.62 -27.21 -17.52
N GLN A 62 19.92 -27.20 -17.13
CA GLN A 62 20.46 -26.31 -16.11
C GLN A 62 21.15 -25.07 -16.66
N GLY A 63 21.60 -25.10 -17.92
CA GLY A 63 22.54 -24.13 -18.46
C GLY A 63 24.00 -24.52 -18.20
N GLU A 64 24.91 -23.93 -18.97
CA GLU A 64 26.29 -24.41 -19.04
C GLU A 64 27.08 -24.23 -17.74
N GLU A 65 26.96 -23.07 -17.11
CA GLU A 65 27.66 -22.72 -15.87
C GLU A 65 27.16 -23.55 -14.67
N GLU A 66 25.84 -23.68 -14.53
CA GLU A 66 25.21 -24.41 -13.43
C GLU A 66 25.49 -25.93 -13.56
N ALA A 67 25.44 -26.49 -14.76
CA ALA A 67 25.76 -27.89 -15.01
C ALA A 67 27.23 -28.21 -14.71
N ALA A 68 28.15 -27.34 -15.11
CA ALA A 68 29.58 -27.51 -14.82
C ALA A 68 29.86 -27.49 -13.30
N ARG A 69 29.19 -26.57 -12.59
CA ARG A 69 29.29 -26.52 -11.11
C ARG A 69 28.69 -27.74 -10.44
N PHE A 70 27.54 -28.21 -10.88
CA PHE A 70 26.89 -29.42 -10.38
C PHE A 70 27.79 -30.65 -10.49
N VAL A 71 28.38 -30.87 -11.66
CA VAL A 71 29.31 -31.99 -11.91
C VAL A 71 30.60 -31.86 -11.09
N SER A 72 31.10 -30.62 -10.93
CA SER A 72 32.27 -30.38 -10.06
C SER A 72 32.01 -30.77 -8.60
N GLU A 73 30.83 -30.43 -8.09
CA GLU A 73 30.39 -30.78 -6.72
C GLU A 73 30.23 -32.30 -6.56
N LEU A 74 29.69 -33.00 -7.56
CA LEU A 74 29.60 -34.47 -7.58
C LEU A 74 30.98 -35.14 -7.54
N ASN A 75 31.90 -34.65 -8.37
CA ASN A 75 33.26 -35.20 -8.46
C ASN A 75 34.09 -34.95 -7.20
N ALA A 76 33.87 -33.84 -6.51
CA ALA A 76 34.51 -33.50 -5.24
C ALA A 76 33.97 -34.31 -4.05
N GLN A 77 33.05 -35.24 -4.26
CA GLN A 77 32.35 -36.02 -3.22
C GLN A 77 31.66 -35.12 -2.17
N ILE A 78 31.44 -33.84 -2.49
CA ILE A 78 30.63 -32.92 -1.69
C ILE A 78 29.18 -33.24 -2.04
N ARG A 79 28.58 -34.17 -1.30
CA ARG A 79 27.17 -34.57 -1.49
C ARG A 79 26.35 -34.02 -0.31
N PRO A 80 25.91 -32.79 -0.34
CA PRO A 80 24.90 -32.35 0.62
C PRO A 80 23.65 -33.24 0.44
N PRO A 81 22.84 -33.45 1.51
CA PRO A 81 21.64 -34.28 1.44
C PRO A 81 20.66 -33.79 0.33
N SER A 82 20.66 -32.49 0.02
CA SER A 82 20.05 -31.92 -1.15
C SER A 82 20.68 -30.56 -1.48
N SER A 83 20.64 -30.15 -2.74
CA SER A 83 21.07 -28.83 -3.21
C SER A 83 20.02 -28.21 -4.12
N VAL A 84 19.97 -26.88 -4.12
CA VAL A 84 18.96 -26.15 -4.90
C VAL A 84 19.59 -25.63 -6.20
N TRP A 85 18.97 -25.97 -7.30
CA TRP A 85 19.40 -25.67 -8.64
C TRP A 85 18.27 -24.99 -9.44
N ARG A 86 18.66 -24.22 -10.45
CA ARG A 86 17.71 -23.62 -11.38
C ARG A 86 17.69 -24.36 -12.70
N HIS A 87 16.55 -24.91 -13.06
CA HIS A 87 16.31 -25.63 -14.29
C HIS A 87 15.42 -24.85 -15.25
N ARG A 88 15.49 -25.19 -16.53
CA ARG A 88 14.64 -24.62 -17.58
C ARG A 88 13.82 -25.73 -18.20
N ALA A 89 12.49 -25.57 -18.23
CA ALA A 89 11.58 -26.45 -18.93
C ALA A 89 11.56 -26.13 -20.45
N LYS A 90 11.00 -27.01 -21.26
CA LYS A 90 10.90 -26.87 -22.74
C LYS A 90 10.17 -25.59 -23.17
N ASP A 91 9.17 -25.15 -22.43
CA ASP A 91 8.42 -23.91 -22.66
C ASP A 91 9.16 -22.63 -22.22
N GLY A 92 10.36 -22.76 -21.70
CA GLY A 92 11.19 -21.66 -21.22
C GLY A 92 10.96 -21.27 -19.75
N ARG A 93 10.03 -21.91 -19.04
CA ARG A 93 9.81 -21.67 -17.61
C ARG A 93 11.05 -22.01 -16.81
N LEU A 94 11.39 -21.15 -15.85
CA LEU A 94 12.46 -21.42 -14.88
C LEU A 94 11.86 -22.12 -13.65
N LEU A 95 12.48 -23.23 -13.26
CA LEU A 95 12.10 -24.06 -12.14
C LEU A 95 13.22 -24.00 -11.10
N ASP A 96 12.92 -23.63 -9.86
CA ASP A 96 13.82 -23.84 -8.74
C ASP A 96 13.56 -25.26 -8.21
N VAL A 97 14.57 -26.13 -8.30
CA VAL A 97 14.45 -27.55 -7.93
C VAL A 97 15.45 -27.90 -6.84
N GLU A 98 14.98 -28.64 -5.85
CA GLU A 98 15.82 -29.26 -4.87
C GLU A 98 16.19 -30.66 -5.38
N VAL A 99 17.52 -30.96 -5.49
CA VAL A 99 18.03 -32.16 -6.12
C VAL A 99 18.80 -32.98 -5.11
N ALA A 100 18.41 -34.24 -4.94
CA ALA A 100 19.16 -35.26 -4.22
C ALA A 100 19.70 -36.31 -5.21
N VAL A 101 20.97 -36.68 -5.08
CA VAL A 101 21.64 -37.59 -6.03
C VAL A 101 22.21 -38.79 -5.30
N HIS A 102 22.05 -39.97 -5.90
CA HIS A 102 22.57 -41.21 -5.42
C HIS A 102 23.28 -41.97 -6.53
N GLU A 103 24.49 -42.47 -6.24
CA GLU A 103 25.22 -43.35 -7.17
C GLU A 103 24.54 -44.70 -7.27
N ILE A 104 24.36 -45.16 -8.48
CA ILE A 104 23.75 -46.46 -8.81
C ILE A 104 24.54 -47.16 -9.91
N GLU A 105 24.31 -48.44 -10.08
CA GLU A 105 24.72 -49.21 -11.26
C GLU A 105 23.52 -49.33 -12.20
N TYR A 106 23.64 -48.80 -13.42
CA TYR A 106 22.59 -48.83 -14.43
C TYR A 106 23.15 -49.40 -15.75
N GLY A 107 22.56 -50.52 -16.24
CA GLY A 107 23.04 -51.17 -17.46
C GLY A 107 24.48 -51.64 -17.43
N GLY A 108 25.01 -51.99 -16.25
CA GLY A 108 26.42 -52.45 -16.05
C GLY A 108 27.42 -51.28 -16.06
N ARG A 109 26.97 -50.04 -15.93
CA ARG A 109 27.82 -48.84 -15.85
C ARG A 109 27.49 -48.04 -14.61
N ARG A 110 28.44 -47.23 -14.15
CA ARG A 110 28.23 -46.24 -13.11
C ARG A 110 27.26 -45.15 -13.63
N ALA A 111 26.23 -44.85 -12.87
CA ALA A 111 25.27 -43.81 -13.17
C ALA A 111 24.82 -43.12 -11.87
N GLU A 112 24.16 -42.00 -11.99
CA GLU A 112 23.58 -41.25 -10.87
C GLU A 112 22.05 -41.16 -11.01
N LEU A 113 21.35 -41.52 -9.93
CA LEU A 113 19.91 -41.33 -9.80
C LEU A 113 19.65 -39.98 -9.09
N ALA A 114 19.02 -39.06 -9.77
CA ALA A 114 18.57 -37.80 -9.19
C ALA A 114 17.09 -37.86 -8.87
N VAL A 115 16.74 -37.41 -7.68
CA VAL A 115 15.35 -37.13 -7.24
C VAL A 115 15.19 -35.62 -7.12
N LEU A 116 14.20 -35.07 -7.77
CA LEU A 116 13.99 -33.62 -7.86
C LEU A 116 12.65 -33.26 -7.27
N ILE A 117 12.64 -32.17 -6.50
CA ILE A 117 11.45 -31.58 -5.94
C ILE A 117 11.33 -30.16 -6.49
N ASP A 118 10.26 -29.84 -7.20
CA ASP A 118 9.96 -28.48 -7.61
C ASP A 118 9.56 -27.66 -6.38
N ILE A 119 10.40 -26.69 -6.04
CA ILE A 119 10.20 -25.77 -4.92
C ILE A 119 9.89 -24.34 -5.39
N THR A 120 9.63 -24.12 -6.68
CA THR A 120 9.39 -22.81 -7.28
C THR A 120 8.24 -22.08 -6.58
N GLY A 121 7.09 -22.76 -6.46
CA GLY A 121 5.92 -22.19 -5.78
C GLY A 121 6.17 -21.93 -4.29
N ARG A 122 6.86 -22.84 -3.61
CA ARG A 122 7.22 -22.66 -2.19
C ARG A 122 8.13 -21.45 -1.99
N ARG A 123 9.19 -21.31 -2.80
CA ARG A 123 10.09 -20.14 -2.73
C ARG A 123 9.40 -18.82 -3.02
N GLN A 124 8.50 -18.80 -4.01
CA GLN A 124 7.70 -17.62 -4.31
C GLN A 124 6.83 -17.21 -3.12
N LEU A 125 6.17 -18.16 -2.47
CA LEU A 125 5.36 -17.90 -1.27
C LEU A 125 6.20 -17.44 -0.08
N GLU A 126 7.36 -18.07 0.16
CA GLU A 126 8.29 -17.69 1.23
C GLU A 126 8.81 -16.26 1.02
N GLU A 127 9.15 -15.88 -0.22
CA GLU A 127 9.60 -14.52 -0.53
C GLU A 127 8.46 -13.50 -0.40
N GLN A 128 7.24 -13.84 -0.84
CA GLN A 128 6.05 -13.00 -0.63
C GLN A 128 5.76 -12.81 0.86
N LEU A 129 5.86 -13.85 1.66
CA LEU A 129 5.68 -13.78 3.11
C LEU A 129 6.75 -12.89 3.76
N ARG A 130 8.01 -13.09 3.39
CA ARG A 130 9.15 -12.29 3.88
C ARG A 130 8.97 -10.81 3.53
N GLN A 131 8.48 -10.53 2.31
CA GLN A 131 8.21 -9.17 1.85
C GLN A 131 7.03 -8.54 2.58
N ALA A 132 5.97 -9.33 2.83
CA ALA A 132 4.82 -8.91 3.63
C ALA A 132 5.20 -8.59 5.09
N GLN A 133 6.04 -9.42 5.72
CA GLN A 133 6.55 -9.20 7.08
C GLN A 133 7.44 -7.94 7.18
N LYS A 134 8.34 -7.73 6.20
CA LYS A 134 9.12 -6.50 6.12
C LYS A 134 8.23 -5.26 6.00
N MET A 135 7.19 -5.34 5.17
CA MET A 135 6.25 -4.25 4.97
C MET A 135 5.42 -3.97 6.23
N GLU A 136 5.02 -5.01 6.97
CA GLU A 136 4.32 -4.87 8.25
C GLU A 136 5.21 -4.18 9.30
N ALA A 137 6.49 -4.58 9.42
CA ALA A 137 7.43 -3.96 10.34
C ALA A 137 7.68 -2.48 10.00
N VAL A 138 7.89 -2.15 8.71
CA VAL A 138 8.03 -0.76 8.24
C VAL A 138 6.76 0.04 8.49
N GLY A 139 5.58 -0.57 8.26
CA GLY A 139 4.29 0.07 8.52
C GLY A 139 4.08 0.40 10.00
N MET A 140 4.48 -0.48 10.91
CA MET A 140 4.39 -0.26 12.35
C MET A 140 5.30 0.89 12.81
N LEU A 141 6.56 0.89 12.37
CA LEU A 141 7.53 1.96 12.68
C LEU A 141 7.10 3.31 12.08
N ALA A 142 6.68 3.31 10.81
CA ALA A 142 6.20 4.51 10.14
C ALA A 142 4.96 5.10 10.87
N GLY A 143 4.07 4.26 11.39
CA GLY A 143 2.89 4.68 12.14
C GLY A 143 3.24 5.42 13.43
N GLY A 144 4.12 4.87 14.26
CA GLY A 144 4.54 5.51 15.52
C GLY A 144 5.30 6.82 15.28
N VAL A 145 6.27 6.80 14.37
CA VAL A 145 7.05 8.01 14.03
C VAL A 145 6.14 9.11 13.47
N ALA A 146 5.20 8.76 12.60
CA ALA A 146 4.30 9.75 12.01
C ALA A 146 3.29 10.34 13.01
N HIS A 147 2.88 9.58 14.03
CA HIS A 147 2.08 10.10 15.14
C HIS A 147 2.81 11.24 15.84
N ASP A 148 4.07 11.05 16.22
CA ASP A 148 4.88 12.06 16.91
C ASP A 148 5.14 13.29 16.03
N PHE A 149 5.42 13.08 14.73
CA PHE A 149 5.51 14.17 13.77
C PHE A 149 4.22 14.97 13.65
N ASN A 150 3.06 14.31 13.61
CA ASN A 150 1.76 14.97 13.51
C ASN A 150 1.46 15.83 14.76
N ASN A 151 1.83 15.37 15.94
CA ASN A 151 1.71 16.17 17.16
C ASN A 151 2.57 17.44 17.06
N LEU A 152 3.86 17.32 16.69
CA LEU A 152 4.74 18.48 16.48
C LEU A 152 4.21 19.44 15.42
N LEU A 153 3.71 18.92 14.31
CA LEU A 153 3.17 19.74 13.22
C LEU A 153 1.86 20.43 13.61
N THR A 154 1.01 19.78 14.43
CA THR A 154 -0.19 20.40 15.00
C THR A 154 0.20 21.62 15.85
N ILE A 155 1.24 21.48 16.67
CA ILE A 155 1.74 22.57 17.52
C ILE A 155 2.31 23.70 16.67
N ILE A 156 3.21 23.40 15.73
CA ILE A 156 3.88 24.40 14.88
C ILE A 156 2.85 25.18 14.05
N THR A 157 1.96 24.50 13.36
CA THR A 157 0.93 25.15 12.50
C THR A 157 -0.12 25.85 13.33
N GLY A 158 -0.52 25.27 14.47
CA GLY A 158 -1.52 25.84 15.38
C GLY A 158 -1.05 27.17 15.99
N TYR A 159 0.13 27.19 16.61
CA TYR A 159 0.67 28.44 17.17
C TYR A 159 1.01 29.47 16.10
N SER A 160 1.53 29.06 14.94
CA SER A 160 1.73 29.97 13.81
C SER A 160 0.43 30.68 13.42
N GLN A 161 -0.67 29.92 13.32
CA GLN A 161 -1.99 30.49 13.01
C GLN A 161 -2.52 31.41 14.12
N LEU A 162 -2.33 31.05 15.40
CA LEU A 162 -2.72 31.90 16.52
C LEU A 162 -1.95 33.21 16.53
N ILE A 163 -0.65 33.20 16.21
CA ILE A 163 0.17 34.41 16.08
C ILE A 163 -0.35 35.28 14.92
N LEU A 164 -0.57 34.67 13.72
CA LEU A 164 -1.06 35.38 12.54
C LEU A 164 -2.41 36.05 12.76
N ASN A 165 -3.28 35.46 13.59
CA ASN A 165 -4.58 36.02 13.94
C ASN A 165 -4.46 37.22 14.90
N ASN A 166 -3.34 37.36 15.63
CA ASN A 166 -3.14 38.37 16.66
C ASN A 166 -2.24 39.55 16.20
N ILE A 167 -1.44 39.38 15.16
CA ILE A 167 -0.55 40.42 14.63
C ILE A 167 -1.21 41.18 13.46
N SER A 168 -0.86 42.45 13.29
CA SER A 168 -1.38 43.27 12.19
C SER A 168 -0.88 42.79 10.83
N GLN A 169 -1.57 43.20 9.74
CA GLN A 169 -1.11 42.90 8.37
C GLN A 169 0.23 43.52 8.04
N THR A 170 0.63 44.58 8.77
CA THR A 170 1.87 45.34 8.58
C THR A 170 2.98 44.96 9.57
N ASP A 171 2.75 43.91 10.39
CA ASP A 171 3.76 43.45 11.35
C ASP A 171 4.98 42.88 10.63
N PRO A 172 6.21 43.30 10.97
CA PRO A 172 7.44 42.85 10.31
C PRO A 172 7.68 41.34 10.44
N ASN A 173 7.13 40.69 11.48
CA ASN A 173 7.29 39.27 11.71
C ASN A 173 6.27 38.43 10.96
N ARG A 174 5.21 39.02 10.42
CA ARG A 174 4.12 38.33 9.75
C ARG A 174 4.63 37.39 8.64
N HIS A 175 5.48 37.89 7.77
CA HIS A 175 6.08 37.12 6.69
C HIS A 175 6.83 35.88 7.21
N SER A 176 7.61 36.04 8.27
CA SER A 176 8.37 34.93 8.87
C SER A 176 7.46 33.85 9.43
N VAL A 177 6.37 34.24 10.13
CA VAL A 177 5.39 33.28 10.66
C VAL A 177 4.64 32.55 9.53
N GLU A 178 4.29 33.27 8.45
CA GLU A 178 3.70 32.63 7.26
C GLU A 178 4.63 31.60 6.61
N GLN A 179 5.96 31.85 6.59
CA GLN A 179 6.92 30.86 6.09
C GLN A 179 7.04 29.64 7.02
N ILE A 180 7.00 29.83 8.34
CA ILE A 180 6.98 28.72 9.30
C ILE A 180 5.72 27.86 9.10
N MET A 181 4.55 28.47 8.95
CA MET A 181 3.29 27.78 8.70
C MET A 181 3.35 26.97 7.40
N LYS A 182 3.82 27.56 6.31
CA LYS A 182 4.00 26.86 5.02
C LYS A 182 5.00 25.69 5.11
N ALA A 183 6.06 25.84 5.89
CA ALA A 183 7.01 24.74 6.12
C ALA A 183 6.36 23.61 6.91
N GLY A 184 5.55 23.91 7.92
CA GLY A 184 4.74 22.94 8.67
C GLY A 184 3.75 22.18 7.80
N GLU A 185 3.02 22.88 6.93
CA GLU A 185 2.08 22.27 5.95
C GLU A 185 2.81 21.33 4.98
N ARG A 186 3.99 21.69 4.49
CA ARG A 186 4.81 20.82 3.64
C ARG A 186 5.28 19.57 4.39
N ALA A 187 5.70 19.73 5.64
CA ALA A 187 6.12 18.60 6.47
C ALA A 187 4.92 17.67 6.78
N ALA A 188 3.72 18.22 7.02
CA ALA A 188 2.49 17.43 7.17
C ALA A 188 2.15 16.61 5.93
N ALA A 189 2.33 17.20 4.74
CA ALA A 189 2.16 16.46 3.47
C ALA A 189 3.16 15.30 3.33
N LEU A 190 4.43 15.50 3.72
CA LEU A 190 5.46 14.45 3.72
C LEU A 190 5.13 13.34 4.73
N THR A 191 4.66 13.69 5.93
CA THR A 191 4.25 12.72 6.95
C THR A 191 3.04 11.91 6.46
N LYS A 192 2.09 12.55 5.79
CA LYS A 192 0.95 11.87 5.14
C LYS A 192 1.43 10.86 4.08
N GLN A 193 2.45 11.23 3.28
CA GLN A 193 3.06 10.29 2.33
C GLN A 193 3.75 9.12 3.03
N LEU A 194 4.46 9.35 4.14
CA LEU A 194 5.09 8.28 4.92
C LEU A 194 4.05 7.30 5.47
N LEU A 195 2.92 7.79 5.97
CA LEU A 195 1.81 6.98 6.51
C LEU A 195 1.07 6.16 5.46
N ALA A 196 1.08 6.57 4.22
CA ALA A 196 0.47 5.80 3.14
C ALA A 196 1.11 4.40 2.94
N PHE A 197 2.31 4.18 3.48
CA PHE A 197 2.97 2.86 3.54
C PHE A 197 2.50 2.00 4.70
N SER A 198 1.99 2.61 5.76
CA SER A 198 1.37 1.88 6.85
C SER A 198 -0.01 1.40 6.37
N ARG A 199 -0.20 0.09 6.15
CA ARG A 199 -1.47 -0.56 5.75
C ARG A 199 -2.68 -0.26 6.67
N ARG A 200 -2.58 0.76 7.51
CA ARG A 200 -3.50 1.07 8.62
C ARG A 200 -4.36 2.31 8.41
N GLN A 201 -4.43 2.83 7.19
CA GLN A 201 -5.35 3.95 6.91
C GLN A 201 -6.78 3.43 6.86
N VAL A 202 -7.66 4.02 7.66
CA VAL A 202 -9.12 3.79 7.59
C VAL A 202 -9.60 4.35 6.27
N LEU A 203 -10.03 3.48 5.38
CA LEU A 203 -10.62 3.87 4.11
C LEU A 203 -11.99 4.48 4.37
N GLN A 204 -12.23 5.66 3.83
CA GLN A 204 -13.55 6.26 3.72
C GLN A 204 -13.95 6.35 2.25
N PRO A 205 -14.34 5.23 1.61
CA PRO A 205 -14.77 5.28 0.23
C PRO A 205 -16.04 6.11 0.12
N LYS A 206 -15.98 7.14 -0.72
CA LYS A 206 -17.10 8.00 -1.07
C LYS A 206 -17.38 7.86 -2.56
N VAL A 207 -18.61 8.22 -2.97
CA VAL A 207 -18.93 8.39 -4.39
C VAL A 207 -18.17 9.60 -4.91
N LEU A 208 -17.21 9.38 -5.81
CA LEU A 208 -16.26 10.40 -6.25
C LEU A 208 -16.43 10.71 -7.75
N GLU A 209 -16.41 11.99 -8.10
CA GLU A 209 -16.27 12.47 -9.47
C GLU A 209 -14.80 12.83 -9.75
N LEU A 210 -14.08 11.95 -10.44
CA LEU A 210 -12.64 12.12 -10.67
C LEU A 210 -12.30 13.43 -11.40
N ASN A 211 -13.16 13.92 -12.30
CA ASN A 211 -12.94 15.20 -12.97
C ASN A 211 -12.87 16.37 -11.99
N LYS A 212 -13.77 16.41 -10.98
CA LYS A 212 -13.73 17.45 -9.95
C LYS A 212 -12.43 17.40 -9.15
N LEU A 213 -11.99 16.20 -8.79
CA LEU A 213 -10.75 16.01 -8.06
C LEU A 213 -9.54 16.47 -8.88
N VAL A 214 -9.42 16.04 -10.16
CA VAL A 214 -8.33 16.45 -11.04
C VAL A 214 -8.33 17.97 -11.25
N THR A 215 -9.49 18.57 -11.49
CA THR A 215 -9.61 20.02 -11.68
C THR A 215 -9.26 20.80 -10.42
N GLY A 216 -9.72 20.33 -9.24
CA GLY A 216 -9.40 20.94 -7.94
C GLY A 216 -7.91 20.93 -7.63
N LEU A 217 -7.18 19.90 -8.07
CA LEU A 217 -5.74 19.78 -7.90
C LEU A 217 -4.93 20.52 -8.98
N GLY A 218 -5.54 20.96 -10.08
CA GLY A 218 -4.85 21.48 -11.27
C GLY A 218 -3.79 22.55 -10.97
N ALA A 219 -4.13 23.57 -10.18
CA ALA A 219 -3.19 24.64 -9.79
C ALA A 219 -2.02 24.12 -8.93
N MET A 220 -2.25 23.12 -8.08
CA MET A 220 -1.23 22.50 -7.25
C MET A 220 -0.31 21.62 -8.11
N LEU A 221 -0.88 20.82 -9.02
CA LEU A 221 -0.14 19.97 -9.95
C LEU A 221 0.78 20.82 -10.84
N GLN A 222 0.30 21.95 -11.39
CA GLN A 222 1.11 22.86 -12.19
C GLN A 222 2.32 23.42 -11.41
N ARG A 223 2.12 23.80 -10.14
CA ARG A 223 3.24 24.27 -9.29
C ARG A 223 4.25 23.15 -9.00
N LEU A 224 3.79 21.92 -8.93
CA LEU A 224 4.61 20.77 -8.59
C LEU A 224 5.50 20.33 -9.75
N ILE A 225 4.99 20.42 -10.99
CA ILE A 225 5.75 20.02 -12.18
C ILE A 225 6.70 21.11 -12.66
N GLY A 226 6.45 22.41 -12.33
CA GLY A 226 7.24 23.55 -12.80
C GLY A 226 6.68 24.17 -14.06
N GLU A 227 7.35 25.24 -14.54
CA GLU A 227 6.91 26.00 -15.72
C GLU A 227 7.45 25.38 -17.04
N ASP A 228 8.41 24.49 -16.96
CA ASP A 228 9.07 23.81 -18.07
C ASP A 228 8.29 22.57 -18.58
N ILE A 229 7.22 22.17 -17.90
CA ILE A 229 6.34 21.07 -18.29
C ILE A 229 4.93 21.59 -18.60
N ASP A 230 4.45 21.31 -19.82
CA ASP A 230 3.09 21.65 -20.28
C ASP A 230 2.08 20.63 -19.76
N LEU A 231 1.17 21.07 -18.84
CA LEU A 231 0.11 20.24 -18.28
C LEU A 231 -1.14 20.30 -19.16
N ARG A 232 -1.53 19.15 -19.71
CA ARG A 232 -2.73 19.00 -20.53
C ARG A 232 -3.77 18.15 -19.82
N LEU A 233 -5.00 18.69 -19.72
CA LEU A 233 -6.13 17.97 -19.14
C LEU A 233 -7.11 17.57 -20.25
N ALA A 234 -7.26 16.27 -20.49
CA ALA A 234 -8.19 15.68 -21.45
C ALA A 234 -9.32 14.96 -20.69
N LEU A 235 -10.18 15.72 -20.05
CA LEU A 235 -11.22 15.20 -19.16
C LEU A 235 -12.53 14.95 -19.93
N LYS A 236 -13.05 13.71 -19.87
CA LYS A 236 -14.34 13.36 -20.50
C LYS A 236 -15.50 14.01 -19.72
N PRO A 237 -16.36 14.85 -20.35
CA PRO A 237 -17.43 15.55 -19.66
C PRO A 237 -18.41 14.63 -18.90
N ASP A 238 -18.85 13.53 -19.55
CA ASP A 238 -19.80 12.56 -18.98
C ASP A 238 -19.08 11.37 -18.34
N LEU A 239 -18.14 11.65 -17.44
CA LEU A 239 -17.40 10.61 -16.75
C LEU A 239 -18.26 9.92 -15.72
N GLY A 240 -18.21 8.58 -15.67
CA GLY A 240 -18.83 7.78 -14.63
C GLY A 240 -18.25 8.09 -13.26
N ARG A 241 -18.96 7.70 -12.19
CA ARG A 241 -18.51 7.83 -10.80
C ARG A 241 -17.81 6.58 -10.32
N VAL A 242 -17.00 6.73 -9.29
CA VAL A 242 -16.26 5.63 -8.65
C VAL A 242 -16.46 5.67 -7.14
N SER A 243 -16.33 4.50 -6.48
CA SER A 243 -16.25 4.43 -5.03
C SER A 243 -14.80 4.36 -4.61
N ALA A 244 -14.25 5.45 -4.10
CA ALA A 244 -12.86 5.54 -3.67
C ALA A 244 -12.69 6.58 -2.56
N ASP A 245 -11.61 6.49 -1.81
CA ASP A 245 -11.22 7.51 -0.85
C ASP A 245 -10.60 8.70 -1.59
N PRO A 246 -11.14 9.94 -1.43
CA PRO A 246 -10.63 11.12 -2.14
C PRO A 246 -9.16 11.39 -1.88
N GLY A 247 -8.71 11.27 -0.63
CA GLY A 247 -7.32 11.51 -0.25
C GLY A 247 -6.36 10.49 -0.86
N GLN A 248 -6.80 9.23 -0.99
CA GLN A 248 -6.02 8.21 -1.69
C GLN A 248 -5.94 8.47 -3.19
N MET A 249 -7.02 8.96 -3.82
CA MET A 249 -7.00 9.30 -5.25
C MET A 249 -6.12 10.54 -5.52
N GLU A 250 -6.13 11.52 -4.64
CA GLU A 250 -5.17 12.63 -4.66
C GLU A 250 -3.72 12.11 -4.62
N GLN A 251 -3.44 11.16 -3.74
CA GLN A 251 -2.12 10.56 -3.61
C GLN A 251 -1.70 9.77 -4.86
N VAL A 252 -2.63 9.04 -5.48
CA VAL A 252 -2.38 8.37 -6.78
C VAL A 252 -1.95 9.39 -7.82
N LEU A 253 -2.70 10.49 -7.98
CA LEU A 253 -2.37 11.57 -8.92
C LEU A 253 -1.01 12.19 -8.62
N MET A 254 -0.75 12.55 -7.37
CA MET A 254 0.52 13.16 -6.95
C MET A 254 1.72 12.26 -7.24
N ASN A 255 1.63 10.97 -6.91
CA ASN A 255 2.70 10.02 -7.15
C ASN A 255 2.98 9.85 -8.66
N LEU A 256 1.95 9.78 -9.49
CA LEU A 256 2.09 9.67 -10.93
C LEU A 256 2.70 10.94 -11.54
N VAL A 257 2.22 12.12 -11.13
CA VAL A 257 2.71 13.42 -11.63
C VAL A 257 4.16 13.68 -11.20
N VAL A 258 4.55 13.35 -9.96
CA VAL A 258 5.94 13.47 -9.51
C VAL A 258 6.87 12.54 -10.29
N ASN A 259 6.44 11.30 -10.54
CA ASN A 259 7.24 10.37 -11.34
C ASN A 259 7.40 10.84 -12.77
N ALA A 260 6.35 11.37 -13.39
CA ALA A 260 6.40 11.94 -14.75
C ALA A 260 7.33 13.15 -14.81
N ARG A 261 7.25 14.08 -13.85
CA ARG A 261 8.18 15.23 -13.76
C ARG A 261 9.63 14.77 -13.70
N ASP A 262 9.92 13.78 -12.84
CA ASP A 262 11.29 13.28 -12.65
C ASP A 262 11.82 12.56 -13.90
N ALA A 263 10.91 12.02 -14.75
CA ALA A 263 11.26 11.44 -16.05
C ALA A 263 11.50 12.49 -17.13
N MET A 264 11.16 13.77 -16.90
CA MET A 264 11.27 14.88 -17.84
C MET A 264 12.21 15.99 -17.33
N PRO A 265 13.50 15.74 -17.05
CA PRO A 265 14.41 16.73 -16.46
C PRO A 265 14.75 17.92 -17.38
N LYS A 266 14.38 17.84 -18.65
CA LYS A 266 14.56 18.92 -19.66
C LYS A 266 13.24 19.59 -20.07
N GLY A 267 12.18 19.39 -19.27
CA GLY A 267 10.83 19.79 -19.63
C GLY A 267 10.14 18.76 -20.53
N GLY A 268 8.88 19.04 -20.85
CA GLY A 268 8.08 18.14 -21.70
C GLY A 268 6.58 18.40 -21.63
N THR A 269 5.79 17.37 -21.90
CA THR A 269 4.33 17.42 -21.84
C THR A 269 3.82 16.32 -20.93
N LEU A 270 2.98 16.69 -19.96
CA LEU A 270 2.25 15.80 -19.06
C LEU A 270 0.76 15.87 -19.40
N THR A 271 0.17 14.74 -19.77
CA THR A 271 -1.27 14.66 -20.08
C THR A 271 -1.99 13.83 -19.03
N ILE A 272 -3.06 14.40 -18.46
CA ILE A 272 -3.99 13.67 -17.57
C ILE A 272 -5.29 13.48 -18.35
N GLU A 273 -5.68 12.23 -18.55
CA GLU A 273 -6.86 11.84 -19.33
C GLU A 273 -7.85 11.09 -18.45
N THR A 274 -9.14 11.32 -18.63
CA THR A 274 -10.21 10.51 -18.04
C THR A 274 -11.14 9.97 -19.13
N ALA A 275 -11.58 8.70 -18.98
CA ALA A 275 -12.51 8.09 -19.93
C ALA A 275 -13.36 7.00 -19.26
N ASN A 276 -14.56 6.76 -19.83
CA ASN A 276 -15.31 5.54 -19.52
C ASN A 276 -14.80 4.41 -20.42
N ARG A 277 -14.57 3.23 -19.84
CA ARG A 277 -14.11 2.04 -20.56
C ARG A 277 -14.98 0.84 -20.19
N HIS A 278 -15.23 -0.01 -21.16
CA HIS A 278 -15.82 -1.31 -20.94
C HIS A 278 -14.74 -2.37 -21.20
N LEU A 279 -14.43 -3.17 -20.17
CA LEU A 279 -13.43 -4.24 -20.26
C LEU A 279 -14.18 -5.55 -20.45
N ASP A 280 -13.95 -6.23 -21.57
CA ASP A 280 -14.61 -7.47 -21.95
C ASP A 280 -13.89 -8.72 -21.37
N GLU A 281 -14.46 -9.91 -21.61
CA GLU A 281 -13.86 -11.18 -21.17
C GLU A 281 -12.52 -11.48 -21.84
N THR A 282 -12.30 -11.00 -23.06
CA THR A 282 -11.04 -11.18 -23.79
C THR A 282 -9.91 -10.40 -23.14
N TYR A 283 -10.23 -9.20 -22.70
CA TYR A 283 -9.30 -8.34 -21.96
C TYR A 283 -9.03 -8.90 -20.56
N ALA A 284 -10.07 -9.32 -19.84
CA ALA A 284 -9.95 -9.94 -18.53
C ALA A 284 -9.12 -11.23 -18.54
N GLY A 285 -9.23 -12.04 -19.60
CA GLY A 285 -8.43 -13.26 -19.77
C GLY A 285 -6.92 -13.03 -19.93
N ARG A 286 -6.50 -11.84 -20.38
CA ARG A 286 -5.08 -11.46 -20.52
C ARG A 286 -4.53 -10.77 -19.27
N HIS A 287 -5.37 -10.33 -18.35
CA HIS A 287 -5.03 -9.54 -17.16
C HIS A 287 -5.61 -10.18 -15.90
N ILE A 288 -4.81 -10.97 -15.20
CA ILE A 288 -5.17 -11.89 -14.08
C ILE A 288 -6.00 -11.25 -12.94
N SER A 289 -6.17 -9.93 -12.90
CA SER A 289 -6.83 -9.22 -11.79
C SER A 289 -8.01 -8.33 -12.22
N VAL A 290 -8.46 -8.41 -13.44
CA VAL A 290 -9.54 -7.55 -13.97
C VAL A 290 -10.80 -8.39 -14.16
N LYS A 291 -11.94 -7.92 -13.64
CA LYS A 291 -13.25 -8.53 -13.90
C LYS A 291 -13.88 -7.81 -15.10
N PRO A 292 -14.60 -8.52 -16.00
CA PRO A 292 -15.36 -7.86 -17.05
C PRO A 292 -16.36 -6.86 -16.46
N GLY A 293 -16.52 -5.68 -17.09
CA GLY A 293 -17.46 -4.67 -16.60
C GLY A 293 -17.16 -3.26 -17.06
N SER A 294 -17.92 -2.31 -16.55
CA SER A 294 -17.75 -0.88 -16.82
C SER A 294 -16.78 -0.25 -15.82
N TYR A 295 -15.81 0.50 -16.34
CA TYR A 295 -14.75 1.14 -15.57
C TYR A 295 -14.64 2.61 -15.93
N VAL A 296 -14.13 3.39 -14.99
CA VAL A 296 -13.62 4.73 -15.20
C VAL A 296 -12.10 4.63 -15.27
N MET A 297 -11.51 5.13 -16.34
CA MET A 297 -10.07 5.19 -16.55
C MET A 297 -9.56 6.59 -16.19
N LEU A 298 -8.47 6.64 -15.41
CA LEU A 298 -7.61 7.79 -15.21
C LEU A 298 -6.23 7.44 -15.76
N ALA A 299 -5.75 8.19 -16.75
CA ALA A 299 -4.43 8.00 -17.32
C ALA A 299 -3.55 9.22 -17.07
N VAL A 300 -2.29 8.99 -16.74
CA VAL A 300 -1.24 10.01 -16.64
C VAL A 300 -0.12 9.60 -17.57
N SER A 301 0.14 10.46 -18.58
CA SER A 301 1.09 10.18 -19.67
C SER A 301 2.12 11.29 -19.77
N ASP A 302 3.39 10.92 -19.82
CA ASP A 302 4.53 11.79 -20.04
C ASP A 302 5.26 11.43 -21.35
N ASN A 303 6.02 12.36 -21.87
CA ASN A 303 6.94 12.16 -23.00
C ASN A 303 8.41 12.12 -22.55
N GLY A 304 8.68 11.65 -21.35
CA GLY A 304 10.00 11.60 -20.73
C GLY A 304 10.89 10.45 -21.20
N ALA A 305 11.82 10.05 -20.34
CA ALA A 305 12.84 9.05 -20.66
C ALA A 305 12.30 7.64 -20.92
N GLY A 306 11.11 7.31 -20.42
CA GLY A 306 10.53 5.98 -20.51
C GLY A 306 11.31 4.92 -19.71
N MET A 307 10.91 3.64 -19.89
CA MET A 307 11.47 2.50 -19.15
C MET A 307 11.70 1.29 -20.08
N ASP A 308 12.78 0.57 -19.84
CA ASP A 308 13.04 -0.73 -20.46
C ASP A 308 12.20 -1.86 -19.85
N SER A 309 12.19 -3.03 -20.47
CA SER A 309 11.40 -4.18 -20.01
C SER A 309 11.83 -4.71 -18.64
N ALA A 310 13.12 -4.63 -18.31
CA ALA A 310 13.65 -5.06 -17.02
C ALA A 310 13.15 -4.15 -15.89
N THR A 311 13.11 -2.85 -16.10
CA THR A 311 12.53 -1.85 -15.18
C THR A 311 11.02 -2.04 -15.04
N GLN A 312 10.31 -2.25 -16.17
CA GLN A 312 8.87 -2.47 -16.15
C GLN A 312 8.45 -3.71 -15.34
N ALA A 313 9.22 -4.79 -15.41
CA ALA A 313 8.95 -6.01 -14.64
C ALA A 313 8.99 -5.79 -13.11
N ARG A 314 9.70 -4.75 -12.64
CA ARG A 314 9.96 -4.48 -11.23
C ARG A 314 9.32 -3.19 -10.70
N LEU A 315 8.63 -2.44 -11.54
CA LEU A 315 8.18 -1.07 -11.23
C LEU A 315 7.22 -0.95 -10.03
N PHE A 316 6.51 -2.04 -9.69
CA PHE A 316 5.62 -2.10 -8.52
C PHE A 316 6.28 -2.71 -7.27
N GLU A 317 7.55 -3.15 -7.37
CA GLU A 317 8.29 -3.63 -6.19
C GLU A 317 8.54 -2.47 -5.22
N PRO A 318 8.22 -2.62 -3.93
CA PRO A 318 8.54 -1.60 -2.94
C PRO A 318 10.05 -1.32 -2.89
N PHE A 319 10.42 -0.04 -2.75
CA PHE A 319 11.81 0.44 -2.71
C PHE A 319 12.60 0.29 -4.02
N PHE A 320 12.01 -0.23 -5.09
CA PHE A 320 12.66 -0.27 -6.39
C PHE A 320 12.72 1.14 -6.99
N THR A 321 13.92 1.58 -7.35
CA THR A 321 14.15 2.87 -8.00
C THR A 321 15.34 2.79 -8.94
N THR A 322 15.22 3.43 -10.09
CA THR A 322 16.32 3.64 -11.04
C THR A 322 17.05 4.97 -10.78
N LYS A 323 16.57 5.78 -9.84
CA LYS A 323 17.19 7.06 -9.44
C LYS A 323 18.35 6.80 -8.49
N GLY A 324 19.45 7.54 -8.61
CA GLY A 324 20.63 7.39 -7.76
C GLY A 324 20.33 7.50 -6.26
N SER A 325 21.22 6.97 -5.43
CA SER A 325 21.11 6.89 -3.96
C SER A 325 20.61 8.20 -3.35
N GLY A 326 19.48 8.17 -2.62
CA GLY A 326 18.88 9.32 -1.95
C GLY A 326 17.96 10.20 -2.79
N LYS A 327 17.81 9.98 -4.11
CA LYS A 327 16.96 10.78 -4.99
C LYS A 327 15.57 10.19 -5.28
N GLY A 328 15.29 8.99 -4.83
CA GLY A 328 13.99 8.34 -4.98
C GLY A 328 13.73 7.35 -3.87
N THR A 329 12.52 7.37 -3.30
CA THR A 329 12.11 6.43 -2.23
C THR A 329 11.78 5.04 -2.77
N GLY A 330 11.55 4.90 -4.10
CA GLY A 330 11.12 3.65 -4.72
C GLY A 330 9.72 3.19 -4.31
N LEU A 331 8.92 4.09 -3.73
CA LEU A 331 7.65 3.73 -3.09
C LEU A 331 6.43 4.28 -3.85
N GLY A 332 6.61 5.23 -4.77
CA GLY A 332 5.50 5.92 -5.44
C GLY A 332 4.58 4.98 -6.22
N LEU A 333 5.12 4.14 -7.11
CA LEU A 333 4.30 3.24 -7.95
C LEU A 333 3.74 2.05 -7.17
N SER A 334 4.46 1.52 -6.18
CA SER A 334 3.94 0.48 -5.30
C SER A 334 2.77 0.97 -4.45
N THR A 335 2.79 2.25 -4.04
CA THR A 335 1.64 2.90 -3.38
C THR A 335 0.45 3.04 -4.32
N VAL A 336 0.67 3.51 -5.55
CA VAL A 336 -0.39 3.59 -6.58
C VAL A 336 -1.05 2.24 -6.78
N PHE A 337 -0.25 1.18 -6.94
CA PHE A 337 -0.75 -0.18 -7.10
C PHE A 337 -1.59 -0.62 -5.89
N GLY A 338 -1.10 -0.40 -4.67
CA GLY A 338 -1.81 -0.76 -3.44
C GLY A 338 -3.16 -0.05 -3.31
N ILE A 339 -3.21 1.27 -3.51
CA ILE A 339 -4.42 2.08 -3.42
C ILE A 339 -5.46 1.63 -4.46
N VAL A 340 -5.04 1.46 -5.70
CA VAL A 340 -5.96 1.05 -6.78
C VAL A 340 -6.52 -0.34 -6.54
N LYS A 341 -5.70 -1.29 -6.06
CA LYS A 341 -6.18 -2.63 -5.69
C LYS A 341 -7.16 -2.62 -4.52
N GLN A 342 -6.93 -1.78 -3.51
CA GLN A 342 -7.86 -1.60 -2.39
C GLN A 342 -9.20 -1.00 -2.83
N SER A 343 -9.18 -0.16 -3.88
CA SER A 343 -10.40 0.40 -4.50
C SER A 343 -11.06 -0.56 -5.52
N GLY A 344 -10.65 -1.83 -5.58
CA GLY A 344 -11.18 -2.84 -6.50
C GLY A 344 -10.78 -2.61 -7.97
N GLY A 345 -9.77 -1.80 -8.21
CA GLY A 345 -9.32 -1.39 -9.53
C GLY A 345 -8.12 -2.16 -10.08
N SER A 346 -7.60 -1.69 -11.21
CA SER A 346 -6.41 -2.23 -11.88
C SER A 346 -5.52 -1.11 -12.41
N VAL A 347 -4.21 -1.39 -12.50
CA VAL A 347 -3.21 -0.46 -13.05
C VAL A 347 -2.51 -1.12 -14.23
N GLU A 348 -2.34 -0.37 -15.30
CA GLU A 348 -1.55 -0.76 -16.48
C GLU A 348 -0.49 0.30 -16.77
N VAL A 349 0.66 -0.15 -17.24
CA VAL A 349 1.78 0.72 -17.61
C VAL A 349 2.24 0.39 -18.99
N TYR A 350 2.31 1.42 -19.83
CA TYR A 350 2.88 1.38 -21.17
C TYR A 350 4.09 2.31 -21.18
N SER A 351 5.26 1.80 -21.48
CA SER A 351 6.47 2.61 -21.52
C SER A 351 7.44 2.07 -22.55
N GLU A 352 8.06 2.96 -23.28
CA GLU A 352 9.16 2.64 -24.19
C GLU A 352 10.32 3.62 -23.94
N PRO A 353 11.56 3.15 -23.95
CA PRO A 353 12.71 4.03 -23.79
C PRO A 353 12.64 5.21 -24.77
N THR A 354 12.86 6.43 -24.29
CA THR A 354 12.83 7.71 -25.02
C THR A 354 11.48 8.17 -25.58
N LYS A 355 10.39 7.41 -25.38
CA LYS A 355 9.04 7.79 -25.85
C LYS A 355 8.13 8.22 -24.73
N GLY A 356 8.55 8.01 -23.47
CA GLY A 356 7.77 8.34 -22.28
C GLY A 356 7.02 7.17 -21.67
N THR A 357 6.15 7.49 -20.72
CA THR A 357 5.37 6.51 -19.95
C THR A 357 3.91 6.93 -19.87
N SER A 358 3.00 5.96 -20.00
CA SER A 358 1.57 6.12 -19.74
C SER A 358 1.13 5.13 -18.68
N VAL A 359 0.68 5.64 -17.53
CA VAL A 359 0.11 4.83 -16.44
C VAL A 359 -1.40 5.00 -16.46
N LYS A 360 -2.13 3.89 -16.63
CA LYS A 360 -3.59 3.84 -16.69
C LYS A 360 -4.15 3.15 -15.45
N VAL A 361 -5.01 3.84 -14.75
CA VAL A 361 -5.74 3.35 -13.57
C VAL A 361 -7.18 3.11 -13.98
N TYR A 362 -7.69 1.92 -13.73
CA TYR A 362 -9.08 1.53 -13.98
C TYR A 362 -9.78 1.31 -12.65
N LEU A 363 -10.86 2.03 -12.40
CA LEU A 363 -11.70 1.90 -11.19
C LEU A 363 -13.12 1.45 -11.59
N PRO A 364 -13.76 0.53 -10.84
CA PRO A 364 -15.13 0.11 -11.13
C PRO A 364 -16.07 1.31 -11.16
N ARG A 365 -16.85 1.43 -12.24
CA ARG A 365 -17.89 2.46 -12.37
C ARG A 365 -19.08 2.11 -11.48
N ILE A 366 -19.61 3.12 -10.80
CA ILE A 366 -20.86 3.03 -10.04
C ILE A 366 -21.86 4.06 -10.53
N ASP A 367 -23.16 3.73 -10.44
CA ASP A 367 -24.24 4.59 -10.91
C ASP A 367 -25.01 5.30 -9.74
N GLN A 368 -24.37 5.41 -8.57
CA GLN A 368 -24.95 6.08 -7.39
C GLN A 368 -24.82 7.60 -7.48
N PRO A 369 -25.84 8.39 -7.03
CA PRO A 369 -25.74 9.85 -6.95
C PRO A 369 -24.69 10.27 -5.91
N VAL A 370 -24.02 11.40 -6.16
CA VAL A 370 -23.12 12.03 -5.18
C VAL A 370 -23.97 12.57 -4.04
N ALA A 371 -23.65 12.26 -2.80
CA ALA A 371 -24.18 12.99 -1.67
C ALA A 371 -23.74 14.45 -1.80
N LEU A 372 -24.69 15.38 -1.89
CA LEU A 372 -24.40 16.80 -1.95
C LEU A 372 -23.77 17.22 -0.61
N GLU A 373 -22.45 17.33 -0.57
CA GLU A 373 -21.79 18.10 0.49
C GLU A 373 -22.09 19.58 0.18
N THR A 374 -22.98 20.19 0.96
CA THR A 374 -23.16 21.63 0.96
C THR A 374 -21.87 22.26 1.47
N GLU A 375 -21.15 22.97 0.61
CA GLU A 375 -20.12 23.92 1.01
C GLU A 375 -20.80 25.01 1.85
N ASP A 376 -20.88 24.81 3.16
CA ASP A 376 -21.22 25.89 4.07
C ASP A 376 -20.03 26.84 4.15
N ALA A 377 -20.12 27.94 3.41
CA ALA A 377 -19.18 29.04 3.48
C ALA A 377 -18.97 29.45 4.94
N ALA A 378 -17.71 29.63 5.32
CA ALA A 378 -17.24 29.99 6.64
C ALA A 378 -18.01 31.19 7.24
N LYS A 379 -19.13 30.91 7.86
CA LYS A 379 -19.77 31.84 8.81
C LYS A 379 -18.98 31.74 10.10
N LYS A 380 -18.47 32.87 10.60
CA LYS A 380 -17.89 32.97 11.95
C LYS A 380 -18.84 32.28 12.92
N ALA A 381 -18.42 31.18 13.51
CA ALA A 381 -19.22 30.47 14.51
C ALA A 381 -19.52 31.42 15.68
N PRO A 382 -20.73 31.41 16.24
CA PRO A 382 -21.03 32.19 17.44
C PRO A 382 -20.13 31.76 18.59
N ARG A 383 -19.73 32.70 19.46
CA ARG A 383 -18.91 32.43 20.66
C ARG A 383 -19.57 31.34 21.50
N GLY A 384 -18.74 30.38 21.95
CA GLY A 384 -19.19 29.28 22.80
C GLY A 384 -19.37 29.75 24.25
N TRP A 385 -20.17 28.99 25.01
CA TRP A 385 -20.36 29.12 26.46
C TRP A 385 -20.32 27.76 27.15
N GLU A 386 -20.27 26.72 26.37
CA GLU A 386 -20.38 25.34 26.83
C GLU A 386 -19.12 24.90 27.57
N THR A 387 -19.29 23.96 28.50
CA THR A 387 -18.19 23.33 29.24
C THR A 387 -17.67 22.10 28.51
N ILE A 388 -16.36 22.08 28.26
CA ILE A 388 -15.66 21.03 27.54
C ILE A 388 -14.67 20.35 28.48
N LEU A 389 -14.65 19.02 28.51
CA LEU A 389 -13.63 18.22 29.12
C LEU A 389 -12.63 17.77 28.04
N LEU A 390 -11.40 18.28 28.13
CA LEU A 390 -10.31 17.97 27.20
C LEU A 390 -9.38 16.94 27.83
N VAL A 391 -9.06 15.87 27.11
CA VAL A 391 -8.13 14.83 27.56
C VAL A 391 -7.10 14.55 26.47
N GLU A 392 -5.87 14.91 26.75
CA GLU A 392 -4.74 14.82 25.81
C GLU A 392 -3.45 14.64 26.66
N ASP A 393 -2.67 13.62 26.35
CA ASP A 393 -1.45 13.31 27.10
C ASP A 393 -0.28 14.25 26.71
N GLU A 394 -0.24 14.68 25.44
CA GLU A 394 0.79 15.63 24.97
C GLU A 394 0.48 17.05 25.46
N GLU A 395 1.31 17.56 26.41
CA GLU A 395 1.08 18.84 27.08
C GLU A 395 0.96 20.03 26.10
N MET A 396 1.79 20.08 25.06
CA MET A 396 1.79 21.19 24.12
C MET A 396 0.53 21.20 23.23
N VAL A 397 0.03 20.01 22.84
CA VAL A 397 -1.23 19.87 22.09
C VAL A 397 -2.40 20.24 22.99
N ARG A 398 -2.42 19.74 24.24
CA ARG A 398 -3.44 20.06 25.24
C ARG A 398 -3.55 21.56 25.49
N ASN A 399 -2.43 22.26 25.65
CA ASN A 399 -2.38 23.71 25.84
C ASN A 399 -2.91 24.45 24.60
N LEU A 400 -2.49 24.06 23.39
CA LEU A 400 -2.97 24.67 22.14
C LEU A 400 -4.49 24.55 21.99
N VAL A 401 -5.04 23.36 22.23
CA VAL A 401 -6.50 23.11 22.16
C VAL A 401 -7.25 23.94 23.20
N ARG A 402 -6.77 23.93 24.47
CA ARG A 402 -7.36 24.73 25.54
C ARG A 402 -7.38 26.21 25.20
N GLU A 403 -6.23 26.80 24.85
CA GLU A 403 -6.12 28.22 24.51
C GLU A 403 -7.01 28.59 23.32
N THR A 404 -7.10 27.72 22.31
CA THR A 404 -7.97 27.94 21.14
C THR A 404 -9.44 28.02 21.56
N LEU A 405 -9.90 27.07 22.37
CA LEU A 405 -11.30 26.99 22.78
C LEU A 405 -11.70 28.08 23.79
N GLU A 406 -10.83 28.42 24.73
CA GLU A 406 -11.05 29.50 25.70
C GLU A 406 -11.16 30.85 25.01
N ARG A 407 -10.39 31.13 23.94
CA ARG A 407 -10.52 32.35 23.12
C ARG A 407 -11.88 32.45 22.43
N GLU A 408 -12.49 31.34 22.09
CA GLU A 408 -13.82 31.29 21.48
C GLU A 408 -14.95 31.31 22.53
N GLY A 409 -14.60 31.40 23.83
CA GLY A 409 -15.54 31.57 24.95
C GLY A 409 -15.97 30.29 25.67
N TYR A 410 -15.44 29.10 25.27
CA TYR A 410 -15.72 27.86 25.95
C TYR A 410 -15.05 27.77 27.30
N ARG A 411 -15.68 27.09 28.24
CA ARG A 411 -15.07 26.73 29.53
C ARG A 411 -14.38 25.38 29.40
N VAL A 412 -13.04 25.38 29.46
CA VAL A 412 -12.26 24.15 29.28
C VAL A 412 -11.74 23.65 30.62
N MET A 413 -12.00 22.36 30.89
CA MET A 413 -11.36 21.60 31.96
C MET A 413 -10.46 20.57 31.26
N ASP A 414 -9.16 20.66 31.51
CA ASP A 414 -8.20 19.76 30.87
C ASP A 414 -7.63 18.73 31.84
N ALA A 415 -7.29 17.56 31.29
CA ALA A 415 -6.69 16.44 31.99
C ALA A 415 -5.55 15.85 31.14
N ALA A 416 -4.48 15.46 31.78
CA ALA A 416 -3.33 14.83 31.12
C ALA A 416 -3.52 13.33 30.88
N ASP A 417 -4.43 12.70 31.62
CA ASP A 417 -4.71 11.27 31.49
C ASP A 417 -6.18 10.93 31.79
N PRO A 418 -6.62 9.72 31.39
CA PRO A 418 -7.99 9.25 31.66
C PRO A 418 -8.39 9.16 33.13
N ILE A 419 -7.43 8.98 34.03
CA ILE A 419 -7.69 8.88 35.49
C ILE A 419 -8.04 10.24 36.04
N GLU A 420 -7.27 11.26 35.69
CA GLU A 420 -7.53 12.64 36.04
C GLU A 420 -8.87 13.13 35.47
N ALA A 421 -9.14 12.83 34.19
CA ALA A 421 -10.41 13.16 33.54
C ALA A 421 -11.65 12.59 34.29
N LYS A 422 -11.56 11.34 34.79
CA LYS A 422 -12.62 10.75 35.60
C LYS A 422 -12.83 11.48 36.91
N LYS A 423 -11.74 11.84 37.63
CA LYS A 423 -11.81 12.60 38.87
C LYS A 423 -12.45 13.97 38.65
N ILE A 424 -12.03 14.70 37.60
CA ILE A 424 -12.61 15.99 37.20
C ILE A 424 -14.12 15.81 36.91
N SER A 425 -14.49 14.82 36.10
CA SER A 425 -15.86 14.56 35.77
C SER A 425 -16.74 14.17 37.01
N GLU A 426 -16.18 13.51 38.00
CA GLU A 426 -16.90 13.16 39.24
C GLU A 426 -17.05 14.34 40.22
N GLN A 427 -16.07 15.20 40.28
CA GLN A 427 -16.08 16.40 41.14
C GLN A 427 -16.94 17.53 40.58
N TYR A 428 -17.01 17.65 39.22
CA TYR A 428 -17.75 18.69 38.56
C TYR A 428 -19.25 18.36 38.54
N ARG A 429 -20.07 19.17 39.24
CA ARG A 429 -21.51 18.91 39.45
C ARG A 429 -22.38 19.38 38.28
N ASP A 430 -21.91 20.38 37.53
CA ASP A 430 -22.67 20.95 36.44
C ASP A 430 -22.55 20.14 35.14
N HIS A 431 -23.19 20.60 34.08
CA HIS A 431 -23.20 19.89 32.82
C HIS A 431 -21.88 20.02 32.06
N ILE A 432 -21.29 18.87 31.64
CA ILE A 432 -20.19 18.80 30.70
C ILE A 432 -20.84 18.52 29.34
N HIS A 433 -20.72 19.47 28.40
CA HIS A 433 -21.38 19.42 27.10
C HIS A 433 -20.63 18.57 26.08
N LEU A 434 -19.29 18.58 26.15
CA LEU A 434 -18.45 17.89 25.18
C LEU A 434 -17.21 17.29 25.88
N LEU A 435 -16.92 16.04 25.54
CA LEU A 435 -15.62 15.41 25.76
C LEU A 435 -14.81 15.51 24.48
N ILE A 436 -13.62 16.09 24.54
CA ILE A 436 -12.60 16.03 23.49
C ILE A 436 -11.49 15.13 24.02
N THR A 437 -11.17 14.05 23.33
CA THR A 437 -10.15 13.09 23.79
C THR A 437 -9.30 12.58 22.65
N ASP A 438 -7.99 12.44 22.89
CA ASP A 438 -7.18 11.63 22.00
C ASP A 438 -7.65 10.18 22.03
N VAL A 439 -7.54 9.50 20.91
CA VAL A 439 -7.92 8.08 20.78
C VAL A 439 -6.88 7.18 21.45
N VAL A 440 -5.60 7.44 21.21
CA VAL A 440 -4.47 6.65 21.73
C VAL A 440 -3.83 7.38 22.89
N MET A 441 -4.05 6.87 24.08
CA MET A 441 -3.42 7.37 25.29
C MET A 441 -2.86 6.20 26.11
N PRO A 442 -1.82 6.42 26.94
CA PRO A 442 -1.28 5.40 27.83
C PRO A 442 -2.33 4.85 28.80
N LYS A 443 -2.28 3.56 29.08
CA LYS A 443 -3.10 2.81 30.04
C LYS A 443 -4.57 2.60 29.67
N VAL A 444 -5.30 3.63 29.28
CA VAL A 444 -6.74 3.57 28.92
C VAL A 444 -6.97 4.37 27.64
N SER A 445 -7.56 3.78 26.63
CA SER A 445 -7.86 4.47 25.38
C SER A 445 -8.94 5.54 25.60
N GLY A 446 -8.88 6.62 24.76
CA GLY A 446 -9.92 7.67 24.77
C GLY A 446 -11.31 7.13 24.53
N ARG A 447 -11.42 6.03 23.79
CA ARG A 447 -12.69 5.35 23.54
C ARG A 447 -13.25 4.69 24.80
N GLU A 448 -12.43 3.96 25.55
CA GLU A 448 -12.86 3.35 26.82
C GLU A 448 -13.26 4.42 27.82
N LEU A 449 -12.51 5.53 27.86
CA LEU A 449 -12.86 6.70 28.67
C LEU A 449 -14.23 7.26 28.28
N ALA A 450 -14.44 7.51 26.97
CA ALA A 450 -15.71 8.04 26.46
C ALA A 450 -16.90 7.14 26.82
N VAL A 451 -16.79 5.81 26.64
CA VAL A 451 -17.84 4.86 27.00
C VAL A 451 -18.16 4.93 28.51
N GLN A 452 -17.15 5.06 29.36
CA GLN A 452 -17.35 5.14 30.82
C GLN A 452 -18.00 6.46 31.24
N LEU A 453 -17.59 7.57 30.64
CA LEU A 453 -18.12 8.90 30.98
C LEU A 453 -19.51 9.13 30.39
N THR A 454 -19.80 8.68 29.18
CA THR A 454 -21.15 8.81 28.57
C THR A 454 -22.18 7.95 29.26
N ARG A 455 -21.82 6.80 29.86
CA ARG A 455 -22.73 6.04 30.73
C ARG A 455 -23.19 6.83 31.95
N LYS A 456 -22.31 7.66 32.52
CA LYS A 456 -22.61 8.51 33.69
C LYS A 456 -23.27 9.85 33.28
N ARG A 457 -22.97 10.33 32.07
CA ARG A 457 -23.41 11.61 31.49
C ARG A 457 -23.96 11.42 30.06
N PRO A 458 -25.17 10.88 29.90
CA PRO A 458 -25.70 10.48 28.57
C PRO A 458 -25.89 11.63 27.58
N GLN A 459 -25.95 12.87 28.06
CA GLN A 459 -26.10 14.07 27.18
C GLN A 459 -24.76 14.66 26.73
N MET A 460 -23.62 14.11 27.18
CA MET A 460 -22.31 14.59 26.80
C MET A 460 -21.94 14.09 25.40
N HIS A 461 -21.67 15.04 24.49
CA HIS A 461 -21.15 14.72 23.17
C HIS A 461 -19.67 14.29 23.26
N VAL A 462 -19.19 13.59 22.23
CA VAL A 462 -17.80 13.13 22.17
C VAL A 462 -17.18 13.52 20.82
N LEU A 463 -16.01 14.16 20.87
CA LEU A 463 -15.16 14.44 19.72
C LEU A 463 -13.81 13.75 19.96
N TYR A 464 -13.42 12.87 19.07
CA TYR A 464 -12.11 12.22 19.13
C TYR A 464 -11.08 13.00 18.32
N MET A 465 -9.92 13.22 18.91
CA MET A 465 -8.72 13.67 18.19
C MET A 465 -7.90 12.44 17.83
N SER A 466 -7.40 12.37 16.61
CA SER A 466 -6.73 11.17 16.12
C SER A 466 -5.63 11.49 15.12
N GLY A 467 -4.48 10.81 15.28
CA GLY A 467 -3.49 10.67 14.22
C GLY A 467 -3.95 9.66 13.16
N TYR A 468 -3.20 9.53 12.06
CA TYR A 468 -3.52 8.62 10.95
C TYR A 468 -3.49 7.12 11.30
N THR A 469 -3.07 6.73 12.49
CA THR A 469 -2.72 5.34 12.85
C THR A 469 -3.71 4.61 13.74
N ASP A 470 -4.82 5.23 14.12
CA ASP A 470 -5.69 4.71 15.17
C ASP A 470 -6.63 3.59 14.70
N ASN A 471 -6.03 2.47 14.34
CA ASN A 471 -6.73 1.22 14.02
C ASN A 471 -7.58 0.63 15.18
N ALA A 472 -7.43 1.14 16.38
CA ALA A 472 -8.20 0.67 17.52
C ALA A 472 -9.71 0.84 17.33
N ILE A 473 -10.13 1.78 16.49
CA ILE A 473 -11.53 2.07 16.18
C ILE A 473 -12.08 1.12 15.12
N VAL A 474 -11.25 0.73 14.14
CA VAL A 474 -11.68 -0.10 13.00
C VAL A 474 -11.73 -1.59 13.36
N ASN A 475 -10.75 -2.09 14.11
CA ASN A 475 -10.66 -3.51 14.47
C ASN A 475 -11.74 -4.00 15.45
N SER A 476 -12.51 -3.10 16.05
CA SER A 476 -13.58 -3.45 16.97
C SER A 476 -14.98 -3.50 16.34
N GLY A 477 -15.09 -3.47 15.01
CA GLY A 477 -16.34 -3.76 14.29
C GLY A 477 -17.48 -2.76 14.50
N VAL A 478 -17.20 -1.57 15.05
CA VAL A 478 -18.21 -0.57 15.38
C VAL A 478 -17.84 0.77 14.72
N LEU A 479 -17.82 0.80 13.40
CA LEU A 479 -18.13 2.00 12.64
C LEU A 479 -19.66 2.15 12.65
N GLN A 480 -20.23 2.55 13.78
CA GLN A 480 -21.53 3.22 13.71
C GLN A 480 -21.30 4.58 13.07
N LYS A 481 -22.14 4.93 12.10
CA LYS A 481 -22.11 6.14 11.26
C LYS A 481 -22.15 7.51 12.01
N GLU A 482 -21.89 7.55 13.31
CA GLU A 482 -22.23 8.67 14.20
C GLU A 482 -21.06 9.19 15.05
N VAL A 483 -19.82 8.77 14.82
CA VAL A 483 -18.69 9.17 15.69
C VAL A 483 -17.97 10.38 15.12
N ALA A 484 -17.90 11.49 15.85
CA ALA A 484 -17.23 12.71 15.43
C ALA A 484 -15.71 12.64 15.64
N PHE A 485 -14.94 12.94 14.59
CA PHE A 485 -13.47 12.93 14.59
C PHE A 485 -12.87 14.24 14.12
N LEU A 486 -11.74 14.62 14.73
CA LEU A 486 -10.85 15.68 14.28
C LEU A 486 -9.46 15.08 14.05
N GLN A 487 -8.96 15.17 12.82
CA GLN A 487 -7.70 14.57 12.42
C GLN A 487 -6.52 15.50 12.71
N LYS A 488 -5.47 14.97 13.37
CA LYS A 488 -4.16 15.64 13.54
C LYS A 488 -3.29 15.45 12.28
N PRO A 489 -2.56 16.52 11.78
CA PRO A 489 -2.55 17.86 12.31
C PRO A 489 -3.81 18.66 11.93
N PHE A 490 -4.29 19.52 12.81
CA PHE A 490 -5.43 20.40 12.57
C PHE A 490 -5.10 21.86 12.85
N THR A 491 -5.88 22.75 12.25
CA THR A 491 -5.79 24.20 12.51
C THR A 491 -6.76 24.61 13.62
N PRO A 492 -6.50 25.73 14.35
CA PRO A 492 -7.46 26.32 15.30
C PRO A 492 -8.86 26.50 14.71
N ALA A 493 -8.96 26.96 13.47
CA ALA A 493 -10.24 27.13 12.77
C ALA A 493 -10.98 25.81 12.56
N ALA A 494 -10.28 24.75 12.14
CA ALA A 494 -10.87 23.40 11.96
C ALA A 494 -11.37 22.82 13.30
N LEU A 495 -10.60 23.03 14.40
CA LEU A 495 -11.00 22.61 15.73
C LEU A 495 -12.31 23.31 16.16
N THR A 496 -12.37 24.64 16.08
CA THR A 496 -13.55 25.43 16.52
C THR A 496 -14.78 25.11 15.69
N GLN A 497 -14.62 24.96 14.38
CA GLN A 497 -15.71 24.54 13.49
C GLN A 497 -16.23 23.15 13.88
N LYS A 498 -15.33 22.16 14.09
CA LYS A 498 -15.72 20.79 14.42
C LYS A 498 -16.40 20.69 15.78
N VAL A 499 -15.93 21.43 16.76
CA VAL A 499 -16.56 21.53 18.10
C VAL A 499 -18.00 22.06 17.96
N ARG A 500 -18.21 23.09 17.16
CA ARG A 500 -19.55 23.66 16.94
C ARG A 500 -20.49 22.71 16.22
N GLU A 501 -20.02 22.03 15.17
CA GLU A 501 -20.77 20.98 14.45
C GLU A 501 -21.30 19.89 15.40
N VAL A 502 -20.44 19.44 16.32
CA VAL A 502 -20.78 18.37 17.29
C VAL A 502 -21.77 18.87 18.33
N LEU A 503 -21.60 20.08 18.84
CA LEU A 503 -22.49 20.66 19.85
C LEU A 503 -23.88 21.00 19.28
N GLU A 504 -23.97 21.45 18.01
CA GLU A 504 -25.24 21.75 17.34
C GLU A 504 -25.99 20.51 16.84
N GLY A 505 -25.45 19.32 17.03
CA GLY A 505 -26.10 18.07 16.63
C GLY A 505 -26.14 17.83 15.12
N LYS A 506 -25.46 18.64 14.29
CA LYS A 506 -25.41 18.49 12.82
C LYS A 506 -24.70 17.20 12.36
N ALA A 507 -24.02 16.50 13.27
CA ALA A 507 -23.45 15.19 13.01
C ALA A 507 -24.50 14.07 12.83
N ARG A 508 -25.78 14.32 13.11
CA ARG A 508 -26.87 13.33 13.04
C ARG A 508 -27.63 13.28 11.71
N SER A 509 -27.44 14.24 10.78
CA SER A 509 -28.33 14.41 9.61
C SER A 509 -27.72 13.99 8.26
N ALA A 510 -26.61 13.29 8.22
CA ALA A 510 -26.04 12.74 6.98
C ALA A 510 -26.47 11.29 6.69
N GLY A 511 -27.63 10.86 7.18
CA GLY A 511 -28.08 9.46 7.11
C GLY A 511 -29.60 9.25 7.19
N GLU A 512 -30.43 10.08 6.49
CA GLU A 512 -31.79 9.73 6.07
C GLU A 512 -31.88 9.60 4.56
#